data_e804b9340daaa0a4c5009636b9feb57d
#
_entry.id   e804b9340daaa0a4c5009636b9feb57d
#
_cell.length_a   1.000
_cell.length_b   1.000
_cell.length_c   1.000
_cell.angle_alpha   90.00
_cell.angle_beta   90.00
_cell.angle_gamma   90.00
#
_symmetry.space_group_name_H-M   'P 1'
#
loop_
_entity.id
_entity.type
_entity.pdbx_description
1 polymer ?
#
loop_
_entity_poly.entity_id
_entity_poly.type
_entity_poly.pdbx_seq_one_letter_code
_entity_poly.pdbx_strand_id
1 'polypeptide(L)'
;MKANSKILLTIGLIVLVSGGVFASIRYNQRGIVDVQTGRVLRQDLVATVTASGEIKPKNYINLGANTIGPAPITEILVKEGDRVRKGQVVAKMESVQANADVVAQKASIATSLADSAASEAALKSQADGVTTAQATLEKNKAELARTKQNFDRATELYNEKLLAKQDYEQKRAEYDTAVAAIGEAEARLSQARAQEAQARQQLTSAQKHTAQQQANLDRFADILEKYDVTAPIDGIVTNLPVRTGETVVPGVQNSAASTIMTIADMSVITAEVKVDETDIVNVQVDQRAEVTIDAMPNRTFHGRVTEIGNTAILRSSGVAASQSNTSDQEAKDFKVVVALDDPPEDIRPGLSCTGKIVTATKQRVLTIPIQALTVRKRGDLDPKKPDGVQAASNVDPVAEQAKKQELQGVFTIQNGRAEFVPLTTGITGTTDIEVLSGLKDGDQIITGTYKIIRTLRNSAKVKVNNKVVTTPAES
;
A
#
# COMPACT_ATOMS: atom_id res chain seq x y z
N MET A 1 95.70 28.29 -44.78
CA MET A 1 94.88 28.20 -43.61
C MET A 1 93.76 29.26 -43.48
N LYS A 2 93.10 29.70 -44.58
CA LYS A 2 92.04 30.74 -44.50
C LYS A 2 90.64 30.30 -45.06
N ALA A 3 90.47 29.04 -45.49
CA ALA A 3 89.18 28.54 -46.00
C ALA A 3 88.32 27.91 -44.94
N ASN A 4 88.89 27.23 -43.99
CA ASN A 4 88.11 26.46 -42.96
C ASN A 4 87.42 27.31 -41.87
N SER A 5 87.95 28.59 -41.69
CA SER A 5 87.36 29.54 -40.73
C SER A 5 86.01 30.13 -41.20
N LYS A 6 85.83 30.32 -42.51
CA LYS A 6 84.60 30.85 -43.11
C LYS A 6 83.49 29.79 -43.10
N ILE A 7 83.83 28.51 -43.29
CA ILE A 7 82.86 27.38 -43.20
C ILE A 7 82.40 27.20 -41.79
N LEU A 8 83.25 27.27 -40.75
CA LEU A 8 82.89 27.19 -39.37
C LEU A 8 81.95 28.35 -38.93
N LEU A 9 82.14 29.55 -39.45
CA LEU A 9 81.32 30.73 -39.19
C LEU A 9 79.91 30.59 -39.82
N THR A 10 79.83 30.07 -41.05
CA THR A 10 78.53 29.81 -41.68
C THR A 10 77.75 28.71 -41.06
N ILE A 11 78.40 27.61 -40.58
CA ILE A 11 77.74 26.55 -39.83
C ILE A 11 77.28 27.10 -38.48
N GLY A 12 78.05 27.89 -37.77
CA GLY A 12 77.65 28.53 -36.49
C GLY A 12 76.40 29.44 -36.66
N LEU A 13 76.38 30.24 -37.81
CA LEU A 13 75.24 31.12 -38.09
C LEU A 13 73.98 30.31 -38.41
N ILE A 14 74.09 29.20 -39.15
CA ILE A 14 72.93 28.30 -39.44
C ILE A 14 72.42 27.64 -38.20
N VAL A 15 73.27 27.19 -37.22
CA VAL A 15 72.85 26.61 -35.95
C VAL A 15 72.19 27.67 -35.07
N LEU A 16 72.69 28.93 -35.09
CA LEU A 16 72.08 30.03 -34.35
C LEU A 16 70.70 30.41 -34.89
N VAL A 17 70.52 30.46 -36.19
CA VAL A 17 69.26 30.78 -36.87
C VAL A 17 68.30 29.63 -36.69
N SER A 18 68.70 28.35 -36.84
CA SER A 18 67.87 27.20 -36.64
C SER A 18 67.48 27.03 -35.17
N GLY A 19 68.40 27.30 -34.21
CA GLY A 19 68.12 27.33 -32.78
C GLY A 19 67.14 28.46 -32.41
N GLY A 20 67.30 29.66 -33.03
CA GLY A 20 66.35 30.77 -32.83
C GLY A 20 64.95 30.49 -33.37
N VAL A 21 64.87 29.89 -34.57
CA VAL A 21 63.60 29.47 -35.19
C VAL A 21 62.96 28.36 -34.35
N PHE A 22 63.72 27.36 -33.91
CA PHE A 22 63.22 26.28 -33.03
C PHE A 22 62.77 26.81 -31.68
N ALA A 23 63.49 27.69 -31.04
CA ALA A 23 63.13 28.35 -29.81
C ALA A 23 61.85 29.22 -29.95
N SER A 24 61.74 29.95 -31.12
CA SER A 24 60.58 30.78 -31.46
C SER A 24 59.33 29.92 -31.71
N ILE A 25 59.44 28.76 -32.38
CA ILE A 25 58.33 27.80 -32.57
C ILE A 25 57.95 27.21 -31.28
N ARG A 26 58.87 26.79 -30.41
CA ARG A 26 58.63 26.22 -29.15
C ARG A 26 58.06 27.24 -28.14
N TYR A 27 58.44 28.47 -28.19
CA TYR A 27 57.89 29.57 -27.38
C TYR A 27 56.45 29.92 -27.82
N ASN A 28 56.19 29.91 -29.15
CA ASN A 28 54.83 30.19 -29.66
C ASN A 28 53.85 29.04 -29.50
N GLN A 29 54.34 27.81 -29.25
CA GLN A 29 53.54 26.63 -28.91
C GLN A 29 53.26 26.49 -27.41
N ARG A 30 53.95 27.27 -26.55
CA ARG A 30 53.68 27.28 -25.11
C ARG A 30 52.31 27.95 -24.87
N GLY A 31 51.34 27.16 -24.34
CA GLY A 31 50.02 27.67 -23.97
C GLY A 31 48.88 27.30 -24.90
N ILE A 32 49.13 26.49 -25.95
CA ILE A 32 48.07 25.92 -26.78
C ILE A 32 47.55 24.67 -26.06
N VAL A 33 46.25 24.65 -25.80
CA VAL A 33 45.58 23.49 -25.16
C VAL A 33 44.87 22.72 -26.27
N ASP A 34 45.17 21.42 -26.38
CA ASP A 34 44.44 20.54 -27.30
C ASP A 34 43.05 20.25 -26.70
N VAL A 35 41.99 20.52 -27.46
CA VAL A 35 40.60 20.36 -27.03
C VAL A 35 39.82 19.56 -28.08
N GLN A 36 38.83 18.82 -27.62
CA GLN A 36 37.82 18.21 -28.47
C GLN A 36 36.64 19.18 -28.63
N THR A 37 35.95 19.08 -29.75
CA THR A 37 34.79 19.93 -30.02
C THR A 37 33.55 19.11 -30.30
N GLY A 38 32.42 19.58 -29.78
CA GLY A 38 31.08 19.14 -30.11
C GLY A 38 30.31 20.28 -30.79
N ARG A 39 29.16 19.98 -31.32
CA ARG A 39 28.22 20.96 -31.87
C ARG A 39 26.95 20.99 -31.05
N VAL A 40 26.41 22.18 -30.90
CA VAL A 40 25.04 22.34 -30.35
C VAL A 40 24.07 21.89 -31.42
N LEU A 41 23.20 20.95 -31.07
CA LEU A 41 22.23 20.37 -32.00
C LEU A 41 20.83 20.49 -31.42
N ARG A 42 19.82 20.51 -32.30
CA ARG A 42 18.44 20.37 -31.90
C ARG A 42 18.06 18.92 -32.00
N GLN A 43 17.71 18.34 -30.84
CA GLN A 43 17.26 16.95 -30.76
C GLN A 43 16.18 16.80 -29.72
N ASP A 44 15.48 15.67 -29.76
CA ASP A 44 14.51 15.30 -28.72
C ASP A 44 15.26 14.86 -27.46
N LEU A 45 14.86 15.41 -26.34
CA LEU A 45 15.50 15.14 -25.06
C LEU A 45 14.50 14.55 -24.09
N VAL A 46 14.89 13.42 -23.51
CA VAL A 46 14.09 12.70 -22.52
C VAL A 46 14.85 12.72 -21.20
N ALA A 47 14.24 13.31 -20.19
CA ALA A 47 14.74 13.25 -18.83
C ALA A 47 14.18 11.98 -18.15
N THR A 48 15.05 11.22 -17.51
CA THR A 48 14.67 9.98 -16.85
C THR A 48 15.27 9.90 -15.46
N VAL A 49 14.48 9.37 -14.52
CA VAL A 49 14.93 9.01 -13.19
C VAL A 49 15.07 7.50 -13.13
N THR A 50 16.22 7.02 -12.69
CA THR A 50 16.49 5.58 -12.53
C THR A 50 16.48 5.22 -11.06
N ALA A 51 15.72 4.21 -10.70
CA ALA A 51 15.56 3.77 -9.32
C ALA A 51 15.54 2.24 -9.25
N SER A 52 16.19 1.69 -8.22
CA SER A 52 16.16 0.25 -7.94
C SER A 52 14.98 -0.11 -7.05
N GLY A 53 14.47 -1.32 -7.19
CA GLY A 53 13.33 -1.79 -6.45
C GLY A 53 13.12 -3.29 -6.53
N GLU A 54 11.91 -3.70 -6.20
CA GLU A 54 11.51 -5.11 -6.21
C GLU A 54 10.13 -5.30 -6.86
N ILE A 55 9.93 -6.44 -7.48
CA ILE A 55 8.67 -6.84 -8.08
C ILE A 55 7.73 -7.34 -6.98
N LYS A 56 6.52 -6.79 -6.92
CA LYS A 56 5.47 -7.22 -6.00
C LYS A 56 4.13 -7.37 -6.70
N PRO A 57 3.28 -8.31 -6.27
CA PRO A 57 1.90 -8.31 -6.68
C PRO A 57 1.19 -7.07 -6.11
N LYS A 58 0.26 -6.49 -6.86
CA LYS A 58 -0.51 -5.33 -6.38
C LYS A 58 -1.33 -5.68 -5.15
N ASN A 59 -1.95 -6.85 -5.16
CA ASN A 59 -2.79 -7.33 -4.07
C ASN A 59 -2.18 -8.61 -3.49
N TYR A 60 -1.90 -8.61 -2.20
CA TYR A 60 -1.51 -9.80 -1.45
C TYR A 60 -2.05 -9.74 -0.04
N ILE A 61 -2.30 -10.90 0.54
CA ILE A 61 -2.83 -11.03 1.89
C ILE A 61 -1.97 -12.03 2.66
N ASN A 62 -1.51 -11.61 3.83
CA ASN A 62 -0.85 -12.49 4.77
C ASN A 62 -1.93 -13.16 5.63
N LEU A 63 -2.11 -14.47 5.48
CA LEU A 63 -3.03 -15.25 6.28
C LEU A 63 -2.37 -15.57 7.62
N GLY A 64 -3.02 -15.12 8.69
CA GLY A 64 -2.66 -15.47 10.07
C GLY A 64 -3.69 -16.38 10.71
N ALA A 65 -3.36 -16.92 11.90
CA ALA A 65 -4.32 -17.62 12.73
C ALA A 65 -5.39 -16.64 13.25
N ASN A 66 -6.67 -16.99 13.04
CA ASN A 66 -7.81 -16.24 13.56
C ASN A 66 -8.52 -17.00 14.69
N THR A 67 -7.79 -17.83 15.44
CA THR A 67 -8.26 -18.63 16.57
C THR A 67 -8.27 -17.83 17.87
N ILE A 68 -8.94 -18.33 18.90
CA ILE A 68 -9.01 -17.67 20.21
C ILE A 68 -7.70 -17.77 20.99
N GLY A 69 -6.84 -18.72 20.63
CA GLY A 69 -5.55 -18.94 21.29
C GLY A 69 -4.55 -19.62 20.38
N PRO A 70 -3.31 -19.84 20.85
CA PRO A 70 -2.31 -20.58 20.10
C PRO A 70 -2.86 -21.96 19.73
N ALA A 71 -2.70 -22.36 18.47
CA ALA A 71 -3.12 -23.67 17.99
C ALA A 71 -2.08 -24.26 17.04
N PRO A 72 -1.74 -25.55 17.17
CA PRO A 72 -0.85 -26.20 16.23
C PRO A 72 -1.55 -26.47 14.89
N ILE A 73 -0.78 -26.40 13.81
CA ILE A 73 -1.26 -26.76 12.46
C ILE A 73 -1.31 -28.28 12.36
N THR A 74 -2.49 -28.81 12.07
CA THR A 74 -2.71 -30.26 11.91
C THR A 74 -2.37 -30.68 10.49
N GLU A 75 -2.80 -29.92 9.49
CA GLU A 75 -2.63 -30.26 8.08
C GLU A 75 -2.47 -28.99 7.23
N ILE A 76 -1.58 -29.05 6.24
CA ILE A 76 -1.40 -28.02 5.21
C ILE A 76 -1.81 -28.68 3.88
N LEU A 77 -2.81 -28.11 3.21
CA LEU A 77 -3.43 -28.68 2.00
C LEU A 77 -2.85 -28.14 0.70
N VAL A 78 -1.98 -27.14 0.79
CA VAL A 78 -1.38 -26.44 -0.36
C VAL A 78 0.13 -26.28 -0.19
N LYS A 79 0.84 -26.03 -1.30
CA LYS A 79 2.27 -25.78 -1.33
C LYS A 79 2.55 -24.39 -1.91
N GLU A 80 3.77 -23.89 -1.71
CA GLU A 80 4.21 -22.68 -2.42
C GLU A 80 4.14 -22.89 -3.93
N GLY A 81 3.54 -21.90 -4.62
CA GLY A 81 3.29 -21.95 -6.06
C GLY A 81 1.91 -22.49 -6.46
N ASP A 82 1.14 -23.08 -5.54
CA ASP A 82 -0.19 -23.59 -5.86
C ASP A 82 -1.19 -22.44 -6.07
N ARG A 83 -2.10 -22.62 -7.03
CA ARG A 83 -3.23 -21.72 -7.27
C ARG A 83 -4.39 -22.09 -6.33
N VAL A 84 -4.91 -21.09 -5.62
CA VAL A 84 -6.03 -21.23 -4.70
C VAL A 84 -7.19 -20.34 -5.09
N ARG A 85 -8.41 -20.78 -4.74
CA ARG A 85 -9.65 -20.03 -4.97
C ARG A 85 -10.16 -19.45 -3.65
N LYS A 86 -10.84 -18.33 -3.75
CA LYS A 86 -11.54 -17.73 -2.61
C LYS A 86 -12.46 -18.74 -1.93
N GLY A 87 -12.34 -18.87 -0.58
CA GLY A 87 -13.09 -19.82 0.22
C GLY A 87 -12.53 -21.25 0.27
N GLN A 88 -11.44 -21.53 -0.46
CA GLN A 88 -10.78 -22.82 -0.41
C GLN A 88 -10.04 -22.96 0.92
N VAL A 89 -10.20 -24.11 1.61
CA VAL A 89 -9.43 -24.44 2.81
C VAL A 89 -7.99 -24.73 2.42
N VAL A 90 -7.05 -24.00 3.00
CA VAL A 90 -5.60 -24.07 2.68
C VAL A 90 -4.79 -24.70 3.81
N ALA A 91 -5.26 -24.60 5.05
CA ALA A 91 -4.66 -25.27 6.21
C ALA A 91 -5.72 -25.56 7.25
N LYS A 92 -5.47 -26.57 8.09
CA LYS A 92 -6.31 -26.91 9.24
C LYS A 92 -5.50 -26.83 10.51
N MET A 93 -6.11 -26.28 11.54
CA MET A 93 -5.54 -26.19 12.88
C MET A 93 -6.24 -27.16 13.83
N GLU A 94 -5.62 -27.49 14.94
CA GLU A 94 -6.19 -28.39 15.93
C GLU A 94 -7.45 -27.80 16.56
N SER A 95 -8.59 -28.40 16.27
CA SER A 95 -9.92 -27.94 16.67
C SER A 95 -10.63 -28.84 17.68
N VAL A 96 -9.89 -29.76 18.35
CA VAL A 96 -10.49 -30.74 19.26
C VAL A 96 -11.35 -30.10 20.34
N GLN A 97 -10.84 -29.05 21.00
CA GLN A 97 -11.58 -28.34 22.04
C GLN A 97 -12.79 -27.59 21.47
N ALA A 98 -12.61 -26.85 20.36
CA ALA A 98 -13.71 -26.11 19.73
C ALA A 98 -14.84 -27.04 19.26
N ASN A 99 -14.49 -28.22 18.74
CA ASN A 99 -15.45 -29.22 18.32
C ASN A 99 -16.18 -29.82 19.55
N ALA A 100 -15.48 -30.08 20.66
CA ALA A 100 -16.09 -30.54 21.90
C ALA A 100 -17.10 -29.51 22.47
N ASP A 101 -16.75 -28.21 22.38
CA ASP A 101 -17.64 -27.12 22.82
C ASP A 101 -18.94 -27.06 21.98
N VAL A 102 -18.82 -27.23 20.65
CA VAL A 102 -19.98 -27.33 19.74
C VAL A 102 -20.85 -28.53 20.08
N VAL A 103 -20.27 -29.71 20.35
CA VAL A 103 -21.02 -30.92 20.75
C VAL A 103 -21.72 -30.71 22.07
N ALA A 104 -21.05 -30.14 23.07
CA ALA A 104 -21.65 -29.82 24.38
C ALA A 104 -22.82 -28.83 24.23
N GLN A 105 -22.67 -27.83 23.36
CA GLN A 105 -23.75 -26.85 23.14
C GLN A 105 -24.95 -27.47 22.41
N LYS A 106 -24.73 -28.38 21.45
CA LYS A 106 -25.80 -29.16 20.81
C LYS A 106 -26.59 -29.99 21.84
N ALA A 107 -25.90 -30.60 22.79
CA ALA A 107 -26.56 -31.31 23.88
C ALA A 107 -27.41 -30.36 24.79
N SER A 108 -26.88 -29.16 25.07
CA SER A 108 -27.62 -28.13 25.82
C SER A 108 -28.87 -27.65 25.08
N ILE A 109 -28.84 -27.53 23.76
CA ILE A 109 -30.03 -27.22 22.96
C ILE A 109 -31.05 -28.37 23.03
N ALA A 110 -30.60 -29.61 22.95
CA ALA A 110 -31.51 -30.76 23.04
C ALA A 110 -32.25 -30.78 24.37
N THR A 111 -31.59 -30.46 25.50
CA THR A 111 -32.26 -30.34 26.81
C THR A 111 -33.24 -29.17 26.83
N SER A 112 -32.87 -27.99 26.33
CA SER A 112 -33.78 -26.84 26.32
C SER A 112 -34.99 -27.03 25.40
N LEU A 113 -34.86 -27.80 24.32
CA LEU A 113 -35.96 -28.18 23.44
C LEU A 113 -36.91 -29.13 24.17
N ALA A 114 -36.41 -30.09 24.97
CA ALA A 114 -37.21 -30.97 25.79
C ALA A 114 -38.00 -30.19 26.86
N ASP A 115 -37.36 -29.20 27.51
CA ASP A 115 -38.00 -28.31 28.47
C ASP A 115 -39.10 -27.45 27.83
N SER A 116 -38.87 -26.97 26.61
CA SER A 116 -39.88 -26.24 25.82
C SER A 116 -41.08 -27.16 25.49
N ALA A 117 -40.83 -28.39 25.07
CA ALA A 117 -41.87 -29.35 24.75
C ALA A 117 -42.67 -29.74 26.01
N ALA A 118 -42.03 -29.89 27.19
CA ALA A 118 -42.71 -30.10 28.45
C ALA A 118 -43.60 -28.92 28.84
N SER A 119 -43.12 -27.69 28.63
CA SER A 119 -43.89 -26.46 28.88
C SER A 119 -45.09 -26.33 27.91
N GLU A 120 -44.93 -26.77 26.66
CA GLU A 120 -46.02 -26.83 25.69
C GLU A 120 -47.10 -27.84 26.09
N ALA A 121 -46.72 -29.03 26.54
CA ALA A 121 -47.65 -30.04 27.06
C ALA A 121 -48.39 -29.52 28.30
N ALA A 122 -47.68 -28.79 29.19
CA ALA A 122 -48.32 -28.17 30.35
C ALA A 122 -49.34 -27.10 29.96
N LEU A 123 -49.02 -26.24 28.97
CA LEU A 123 -49.95 -25.24 28.43
C LEU A 123 -51.19 -25.92 27.85
N LYS A 124 -51.03 -26.99 27.09
CA LYS A 124 -52.14 -27.76 26.52
C LYS A 124 -53.07 -28.30 27.63
N SER A 125 -52.50 -28.87 28.68
CA SER A 125 -53.27 -29.35 29.83
C SER A 125 -54.09 -28.22 30.48
N GLN A 126 -53.52 -27.01 30.65
CA GLN A 126 -54.25 -25.87 31.22
C GLN A 126 -55.35 -25.36 30.25
N ALA A 127 -55.10 -25.36 28.94
CA ALA A 127 -56.13 -25.02 27.95
C ALA A 127 -57.30 -25.98 27.93
N ASP A 128 -57.05 -27.29 28.13
CA ASP A 128 -58.10 -28.30 28.32
C ASP A 128 -58.89 -28.01 29.59
N GLY A 129 -58.22 -27.55 30.64
CA GLY A 129 -58.87 -27.08 31.87
C GLY A 129 -59.81 -25.90 31.67
N VAL A 130 -59.39 -24.91 30.85
CA VAL A 130 -60.29 -23.78 30.48
C VAL A 130 -61.49 -24.25 29.69
N THR A 131 -61.32 -25.18 28.77
CA THR A 131 -62.44 -25.77 27.99
C THR A 131 -63.47 -26.49 28.93
N THR A 132 -62.96 -27.21 29.88
CA THR A 132 -63.81 -27.91 30.90
C THR A 132 -64.59 -26.93 31.81
N ALA A 133 -63.91 -25.86 32.27
CA ALA A 133 -64.54 -24.81 33.06
C ALA A 133 -65.60 -24.04 32.22
N GLN A 134 -65.36 -23.82 30.93
CA GLN A 134 -66.30 -23.17 30.01
C GLN A 134 -67.52 -24.04 29.77
N ALA A 135 -67.37 -25.34 29.58
CA ALA A 135 -68.46 -26.27 29.43
C ALA A 135 -69.36 -26.34 30.74
N THR A 136 -68.71 -26.23 31.91
CA THR A 136 -69.41 -26.16 33.19
C THR A 136 -70.25 -24.89 33.32
N LEU A 137 -69.71 -23.74 32.89
CA LEU A 137 -70.42 -22.46 32.86
C LEU A 137 -71.66 -22.54 31.95
N GLU A 138 -71.50 -23.07 30.72
CA GLU A 138 -72.60 -23.22 29.78
C GLU A 138 -73.73 -24.16 30.33
N LYS A 139 -73.34 -25.24 31.04
CA LYS A 139 -74.32 -26.10 31.75
C LYS A 139 -75.09 -25.32 32.80
N ASN A 140 -74.43 -24.55 33.68
CA ASN A 140 -75.04 -23.74 34.71
C ASN A 140 -75.93 -22.62 34.16
N LYS A 141 -75.58 -22.03 33.01
CA LYS A 141 -76.42 -21.06 32.30
C LYS A 141 -77.71 -21.68 31.80
N ALA A 142 -77.64 -22.89 31.24
CA ALA A 142 -78.84 -23.63 30.84
C ALA A 142 -79.79 -23.94 32.04
N GLU A 143 -79.22 -24.34 33.18
CA GLU A 143 -79.98 -24.57 34.40
C GLU A 143 -80.57 -23.26 34.95
N LEU A 144 -79.84 -22.14 34.93
CA LEU A 144 -80.40 -20.84 35.31
C LEU A 144 -81.58 -20.45 34.40
N ALA A 145 -81.45 -20.64 33.09
CA ALA A 145 -82.55 -20.36 32.17
C ALA A 145 -83.82 -21.18 32.48
N ARG A 146 -83.66 -22.48 32.86
CA ARG A 146 -84.74 -23.35 33.28
C ARG A 146 -85.39 -22.90 34.59
N THR A 147 -84.58 -22.63 35.64
CA THR A 147 -85.04 -22.18 36.93
C THR A 147 -85.68 -20.80 36.83
N LYS A 148 -85.15 -19.89 36.05
CA LYS A 148 -85.75 -18.57 35.78
C LYS A 148 -87.19 -18.69 35.22
N GLN A 149 -87.36 -19.48 34.18
CA GLN A 149 -88.67 -19.69 33.58
C GLN A 149 -89.68 -20.23 34.57
N ASN A 150 -89.26 -21.18 35.49
CA ASN A 150 -90.11 -21.71 36.52
C ASN A 150 -90.46 -20.64 37.58
N PHE A 151 -89.47 -19.79 37.96
CA PHE A 151 -89.66 -18.69 38.89
C PHE A 151 -90.55 -17.59 38.33
N ASP A 152 -90.38 -17.20 37.07
CA ASP A 152 -91.23 -16.21 36.37
C ASP A 152 -92.71 -16.70 36.36
N ARG A 153 -92.95 -17.95 35.97
CA ARG A 153 -94.27 -18.57 36.00
C ARG A 153 -94.84 -18.62 37.41
N ALA A 154 -94.07 -19.03 38.44
CA ALA A 154 -94.49 -19.04 39.82
C ALA A 154 -94.83 -17.65 40.35
N THR A 155 -94.13 -16.61 39.88
CA THR A 155 -94.39 -15.21 40.23
C THR A 155 -95.74 -14.72 39.68
N GLU A 156 -96.04 -15.04 38.39
CA GLU A 156 -97.37 -14.78 37.80
C GLU A 156 -98.53 -15.43 38.60
N LEU A 157 -98.42 -16.74 38.84
CA LEU A 157 -99.45 -17.49 39.59
C LEU A 157 -99.64 -17.03 41.01
N TYR A 158 -98.52 -16.60 41.69
CA TYR A 158 -98.58 -16.05 43.01
C TYR A 158 -99.30 -14.67 43.05
N ASN A 159 -99.03 -13.83 42.08
CA ASN A 159 -99.70 -12.54 42.00
C ASN A 159 -101.23 -12.69 41.71
N GLU A 160 -101.60 -13.75 40.97
CA GLU A 160 -102.96 -14.09 40.68
C GLU A 160 -103.65 -14.85 41.90
N LYS A 161 -102.90 -15.10 43.01
CA LYS A 161 -103.31 -15.82 44.20
C LYS A 161 -103.66 -17.28 43.95
N LEU A 162 -103.10 -17.90 42.92
CA LEU A 162 -103.31 -19.29 42.56
C LEU A 162 -102.20 -20.23 43.05
N LEU A 163 -101.10 -19.69 43.69
CA LEU A 163 -100.00 -20.44 44.23
C LEU A 163 -99.78 -20.14 45.71
N ALA A 164 -99.42 -21.18 46.51
CA ALA A 164 -99.07 -21.03 47.92
C ALA A 164 -97.74 -20.26 48.09
N LYS A 165 -97.64 -19.45 49.16
CA LYS A 165 -96.45 -18.70 49.48
C LYS A 165 -95.20 -19.57 49.59
N GLN A 166 -95.31 -20.72 50.20
CA GLN A 166 -94.23 -21.69 50.37
C GLN A 166 -93.65 -22.13 49.01
N ASP A 167 -94.45 -22.45 48.04
CA ASP A 167 -94.03 -22.91 46.71
C ASP A 167 -93.35 -21.78 45.92
N TYR A 168 -93.82 -20.54 46.08
CA TYR A 168 -93.16 -19.35 45.48
C TYR A 168 -91.75 -19.12 46.09
N GLU A 169 -91.70 -19.18 47.47
CA GLU A 169 -90.39 -19.01 48.16
C GLU A 169 -89.42 -20.12 47.79
N GLN A 170 -89.87 -21.34 47.60
CA GLN A 170 -89.05 -22.45 47.10
C GLN A 170 -88.48 -22.14 45.67
N LYS A 171 -89.38 -21.73 44.73
CA LYS A 171 -88.93 -21.45 43.37
C LYS A 171 -87.96 -20.25 43.33
N ARG A 172 -88.14 -19.26 44.21
CA ARG A 172 -87.18 -18.16 44.37
C ARG A 172 -85.80 -18.63 44.84
N ALA A 173 -85.82 -19.49 45.92
CA ALA A 173 -84.55 -20.05 46.43
C ALA A 173 -83.81 -20.92 45.39
N GLU A 174 -84.58 -21.71 44.57
CA GLU A 174 -84.02 -22.47 43.46
C GLU A 174 -83.33 -21.51 42.38
N TYR A 175 -84.00 -20.42 42.08
CA TYR A 175 -83.43 -19.39 41.13
C TYR A 175 -82.21 -18.72 41.77
N ASP A 176 -82.30 -18.26 43.02
CA ASP A 176 -81.15 -17.58 43.70
C ASP A 176 -79.95 -18.52 43.82
N THR A 177 -80.19 -19.82 44.05
CA THR A 177 -79.14 -20.86 44.06
C THR A 177 -78.49 -21.02 42.67
N ALA A 178 -79.26 -21.00 41.57
CA ALA A 178 -78.75 -21.09 40.21
C ALA A 178 -77.94 -19.85 39.79
N VAL A 179 -78.37 -18.65 40.30
CA VAL A 179 -77.56 -17.40 40.07
C VAL A 179 -76.20 -17.51 40.78
N ALA A 180 -76.19 -18.00 42.03
CA ALA A 180 -74.93 -18.20 42.77
C ALA A 180 -73.99 -19.20 42.09
N ALA A 181 -74.57 -20.30 41.50
CA ALA A 181 -73.79 -21.30 40.76
C ALA A 181 -73.17 -20.78 39.53
N ILE A 182 -73.71 -19.75 38.83
CA ILE A 182 -73.07 -19.06 37.72
C ILE A 182 -71.89 -18.28 38.23
N GLY A 183 -72.05 -17.49 39.27
CA GLY A 183 -70.91 -16.69 39.83
C GLY A 183 -69.74 -17.60 40.22
N GLU A 184 -70.00 -18.77 40.78
CA GLU A 184 -68.98 -19.77 41.08
C GLU A 184 -68.32 -20.31 39.82
N ALA A 185 -69.08 -20.64 38.77
CA ALA A 185 -68.53 -21.15 37.52
C ALA A 185 -67.69 -20.06 36.74
N GLU A 186 -68.12 -18.80 36.77
CA GLU A 186 -67.37 -17.67 36.22
C GLU A 186 -66.03 -17.45 36.94
N ALA A 187 -66.03 -17.54 38.26
CA ALA A 187 -64.81 -17.46 39.07
C ALA A 187 -63.85 -18.61 38.75
N ARG A 188 -64.35 -19.86 38.60
CA ARG A 188 -63.53 -21.02 38.16
C ARG A 188 -63.01 -20.87 36.78
N LEU A 189 -63.76 -20.32 35.78
CA LEU A 189 -63.28 -20.02 34.45
C LEU A 189 -62.22 -18.97 34.48
N SER A 190 -62.36 -17.91 35.25
CA SER A 190 -61.35 -16.86 35.42
C SER A 190 -60.03 -17.41 35.99
N GLN A 191 -60.12 -18.28 36.99
CA GLN A 191 -58.98 -18.99 37.59
C GLN A 191 -58.29 -19.89 36.56
N ALA A 192 -59.02 -20.67 35.80
CA ALA A 192 -58.47 -21.54 34.76
C ALA A 192 -57.73 -20.72 33.64
N ARG A 193 -58.29 -19.57 33.19
CA ARG A 193 -57.67 -18.65 32.26
C ARG A 193 -56.39 -18.05 32.83
N ALA A 194 -56.36 -17.69 34.10
CA ALA A 194 -55.13 -17.19 34.74
C ALA A 194 -54.03 -18.26 34.77
N GLN A 195 -54.38 -19.52 35.02
CA GLN A 195 -53.44 -20.66 34.97
C GLN A 195 -52.93 -20.90 33.55
N GLU A 196 -53.80 -20.85 32.52
CA GLU A 196 -53.38 -20.93 31.12
C GLU A 196 -52.43 -19.81 30.74
N ALA A 197 -52.74 -18.56 31.13
CA ALA A 197 -51.87 -17.42 30.87
C ALA A 197 -50.48 -17.57 31.53
N GLN A 198 -50.43 -18.09 32.74
CA GLN A 198 -49.19 -18.42 33.45
C GLN A 198 -48.36 -19.46 32.67
N ALA A 199 -49.01 -20.58 32.26
CA ALA A 199 -48.37 -21.64 31.49
C ALA A 199 -47.84 -21.12 30.13
N ARG A 200 -48.61 -20.23 29.49
CA ARG A 200 -48.17 -19.56 28.23
C ARG A 200 -46.91 -18.71 28.43
N GLN A 201 -46.81 -17.98 29.56
CA GLN A 201 -45.58 -17.24 29.88
C GLN A 201 -44.39 -18.17 30.14
N GLN A 202 -44.62 -19.31 30.79
CA GLN A 202 -43.58 -20.33 30.99
C GLN A 202 -43.08 -20.90 29.68
N LEU A 203 -43.98 -21.24 28.74
CA LEU A 203 -43.62 -21.69 27.41
C LEU A 203 -42.81 -20.61 26.65
N THR A 204 -43.27 -19.35 26.69
CA THR A 204 -42.55 -18.24 26.07
C THR A 204 -41.12 -18.08 26.64
N SER A 205 -40.97 -18.23 27.95
CA SER A 205 -39.66 -18.20 28.62
C SER A 205 -38.75 -19.35 28.17
N ALA A 206 -39.30 -20.59 28.12
CA ALA A 206 -38.56 -21.77 27.64
C ALA A 206 -38.12 -21.63 26.18
N GLN A 207 -38.99 -21.11 25.30
CA GLN A 207 -38.67 -20.85 23.91
C GLN A 207 -37.55 -19.79 23.76
N LYS A 208 -37.58 -18.70 24.54
CA LYS A 208 -36.52 -17.69 24.56
C LYS A 208 -35.20 -18.26 25.06
N HIS A 209 -35.26 -19.15 26.08
CA HIS A 209 -34.06 -19.86 26.53
C HIS A 209 -33.48 -20.76 25.46
N THR A 210 -34.33 -21.49 24.72
CA THR A 210 -33.87 -22.27 23.53
C THR A 210 -33.23 -21.41 22.48
N ALA A 211 -33.82 -20.26 22.16
CA ALA A 211 -33.22 -19.30 21.19
C ALA A 211 -31.86 -18.75 21.65
N GLN A 212 -31.69 -18.51 22.96
CA GLN A 212 -30.40 -18.12 23.53
C GLN A 212 -29.35 -19.22 23.37
N GLN A 213 -29.72 -20.48 23.64
CA GLN A 213 -28.82 -21.62 23.46
C GLN A 213 -28.46 -21.81 21.99
N GLN A 214 -29.39 -21.56 21.06
CA GLN A 214 -29.09 -21.56 19.61
C GLN A 214 -28.07 -20.49 19.21
N ALA A 215 -28.21 -19.26 19.67
CA ALA A 215 -27.26 -18.19 19.45
C ALA A 215 -25.87 -18.53 20.02
N ASN A 216 -25.83 -19.22 21.16
CA ASN A 216 -24.55 -19.72 21.68
C ASN A 216 -23.94 -20.80 20.79
N LEU A 217 -24.75 -21.72 20.24
CA LEU A 217 -24.25 -22.71 19.27
C LEU A 217 -23.67 -22.05 18.03
N ASP A 218 -24.37 -21.07 17.47
CA ASP A 218 -23.91 -20.33 16.28
C ASP A 218 -22.57 -19.68 16.56
N ARG A 219 -22.37 -19.09 17.75
CA ARG A 219 -21.08 -18.53 18.16
C ARG A 219 -19.98 -19.58 18.26
N PHE A 220 -20.23 -20.75 18.83
CA PHE A 220 -19.25 -21.83 18.95
C PHE A 220 -18.94 -22.44 17.57
N ALA A 221 -19.93 -22.52 16.68
CA ALA A 221 -19.77 -22.98 15.33
C ALA A 221 -18.87 -22.02 14.51
N ASP A 222 -19.07 -20.69 14.63
CA ASP A 222 -18.22 -19.65 14.04
C ASP A 222 -16.77 -19.73 14.56
N ILE A 223 -16.60 -20.02 15.85
CA ILE A 223 -15.27 -20.25 16.43
C ILE A 223 -14.61 -21.50 15.82
N LEU A 224 -15.36 -22.59 15.68
CA LEU A 224 -14.85 -23.83 15.09
C LEU A 224 -14.45 -23.65 13.62
N GLU A 225 -15.24 -22.89 12.83
CA GLU A 225 -14.94 -22.60 11.43
C GLU A 225 -13.61 -21.86 11.26
N LYS A 226 -13.22 -21.02 12.23
CA LYS A 226 -11.95 -20.28 12.20
C LYS A 226 -10.69 -21.15 12.35
N TYR A 227 -10.83 -22.41 12.72
CA TYR A 227 -9.73 -23.38 12.75
C TYR A 227 -9.43 -23.95 11.36
N ASP A 228 -10.36 -23.83 10.41
CA ASP A 228 -10.13 -24.07 8.99
C ASP A 228 -9.69 -22.75 8.34
N VAL A 229 -8.41 -22.65 8.00
CA VAL A 229 -7.85 -21.45 7.35
C VAL A 229 -8.26 -21.45 5.90
N THR A 230 -9.00 -20.45 5.47
CA THR A 230 -9.51 -20.31 4.09
C THR A 230 -8.84 -19.16 3.35
N ALA A 231 -8.66 -19.31 2.03
CA ALA A 231 -8.16 -18.26 1.15
C ALA A 231 -9.21 -17.12 1.00
N PRO A 232 -8.89 -15.86 1.32
CA PRO A 232 -9.83 -14.74 1.20
C PRO A 232 -9.97 -14.21 -0.22
N ILE A 233 -8.99 -14.48 -1.10
CA ILE A 233 -8.94 -14.07 -2.51
C ILE A 233 -8.51 -15.23 -3.38
N ASP A 234 -8.81 -15.13 -4.68
CA ASP A 234 -8.19 -15.98 -5.70
C ASP A 234 -6.73 -15.56 -5.90
N GLY A 235 -5.81 -16.52 -6.00
CA GLY A 235 -4.41 -16.16 -6.15
C GLY A 235 -3.46 -17.35 -6.11
N ILE A 236 -2.19 -17.06 -5.91
CA ILE A 236 -1.11 -18.06 -5.78
C ILE A 236 -0.50 -17.94 -4.39
N VAL A 237 -0.19 -19.05 -3.77
CA VAL A 237 0.58 -19.11 -2.50
C VAL A 237 2.02 -18.72 -2.80
N THR A 238 2.45 -17.56 -2.33
CA THR A 238 3.79 -17.01 -2.59
C THR A 238 4.79 -17.31 -1.49
N ASN A 239 4.31 -17.51 -0.26
CA ASN A 239 5.14 -17.80 0.89
C ASN A 239 4.40 -18.70 1.87
N LEU A 240 5.06 -19.76 2.38
CA LEU A 240 4.52 -20.71 3.35
C LEU A 240 5.59 -20.97 4.44
N PRO A 241 5.78 -20.05 5.39
CA PRO A 241 6.85 -20.15 6.38
C PRO A 241 6.63 -21.22 7.45
N VAL A 242 5.40 -21.74 7.59
CA VAL A 242 5.02 -22.67 8.66
C VAL A 242 5.02 -24.13 8.20
N ARG A 243 5.12 -25.06 9.17
CA ARG A 243 5.10 -26.50 8.95
C ARG A 243 4.00 -27.18 9.77
N THR A 244 3.56 -28.35 9.33
CA THR A 244 2.64 -29.17 10.10
C THR A 244 3.23 -29.51 11.47
N GLY A 245 2.43 -29.35 12.53
CA GLY A 245 2.84 -29.51 13.93
C GLY A 245 3.36 -28.22 14.57
N GLU A 246 3.55 -27.13 13.83
CA GLU A 246 3.99 -25.85 14.36
C GLU A 246 2.81 -25.09 14.97
N THR A 247 3.05 -24.45 16.12
CA THR A 247 2.02 -23.66 16.82
C THR A 247 2.03 -22.22 16.32
N VAL A 248 0.89 -21.76 15.83
CA VAL A 248 0.68 -20.37 15.42
C VAL A 248 -0.01 -19.59 16.49
N VAL A 249 0.46 -18.35 16.74
CA VAL A 249 -0.07 -17.48 17.79
C VAL A 249 -0.94 -16.38 17.14
N PRO A 250 -2.24 -16.28 17.45
CA PRO A 250 -3.11 -15.24 16.91
C PRO A 250 -2.80 -13.87 17.50
N GLY A 251 -3.13 -12.81 16.76
CA GLY A 251 -3.15 -11.43 17.28
C GLY A 251 -1.84 -10.64 17.20
N VAL A 252 -0.72 -11.24 16.82
CA VAL A 252 0.54 -10.52 16.62
C VAL A 252 0.69 -10.22 15.12
N GLN A 253 0.14 -9.09 14.67
CA GLN A 253 0.28 -8.67 13.28
C GLN A 253 1.75 -8.44 12.91
N ASN A 254 2.14 -8.87 11.71
CA ASN A 254 3.50 -8.75 11.16
C ASN A 254 4.61 -9.48 11.93
N SER A 255 4.26 -10.45 12.76
CA SER A 255 5.23 -11.39 13.33
C SER A 255 5.34 -12.63 12.43
N ALA A 256 6.56 -13.11 12.20
CA ALA A 256 6.78 -14.37 11.49
C ALA A 256 6.06 -15.55 12.16
N ALA A 257 5.86 -15.49 13.48
CA ALA A 257 5.18 -16.52 14.26
C ALA A 257 3.63 -16.51 14.12
N SER A 258 3.05 -15.49 13.50
CA SER A 258 1.59 -15.37 13.32
C SER A 258 1.13 -15.58 11.86
N THR A 259 2.05 -15.52 10.91
CA THR A 259 1.73 -15.69 9.48
C THR A 259 1.79 -17.15 9.10
N ILE A 260 0.68 -17.70 8.62
CA ILE A 260 0.59 -19.07 8.12
C ILE A 260 1.08 -19.14 6.67
N MET A 261 0.56 -18.26 5.81
CA MET A 261 0.97 -18.18 4.41
C MET A 261 0.63 -16.81 3.83
N THR A 262 1.21 -16.49 2.68
CA THR A 262 0.86 -15.31 1.89
C THR A 262 0.22 -15.75 0.57
N ILE A 263 -0.94 -15.21 0.26
CA ILE A 263 -1.63 -15.41 -1.02
C ILE A 263 -1.60 -14.10 -1.79
N ALA A 264 -1.19 -14.17 -3.04
CA ALA A 264 -1.05 -13.02 -3.92
C ALA A 264 -1.85 -13.18 -5.21
N ASP A 265 -2.50 -12.11 -5.60
CA ASP A 265 -3.16 -12.00 -6.90
C ASP A 265 -2.13 -11.57 -7.94
N MET A 266 -1.81 -12.49 -8.85
CA MET A 266 -0.80 -12.28 -9.90
C MET A 266 -1.37 -11.62 -11.16
N SER A 267 -2.63 -11.20 -11.17
CA SER A 267 -3.25 -10.52 -12.32
C SER A 267 -2.65 -9.15 -12.60
N VAL A 268 -2.20 -8.46 -11.56
CA VAL A 268 -1.55 -7.16 -11.66
C VAL A 268 -0.25 -7.18 -10.89
N ILE A 269 0.85 -7.10 -11.62
CA ILE A 269 2.20 -7.04 -11.05
C ILE A 269 2.70 -5.61 -11.08
N THR A 270 3.35 -5.20 -10.01
CA THR A 270 3.92 -3.87 -9.86
C THR A 270 5.41 -3.96 -9.53
N ALA A 271 6.16 -2.95 -9.97
CA ALA A 271 7.52 -2.71 -9.51
C ALA A 271 7.48 -1.60 -8.46
N GLU A 272 7.86 -1.91 -7.22
CA GLU A 272 8.05 -0.93 -6.16
C GLU A 272 9.50 -0.45 -6.18
N VAL A 273 9.73 0.74 -6.71
CA VAL A 273 11.07 1.32 -6.81
C VAL A 273 11.28 2.42 -5.78
N LYS A 274 12.51 2.57 -5.31
CA LYS A 274 12.93 3.57 -4.32
C LYS A 274 13.64 4.71 -5.03
N VAL A 275 12.97 5.85 -5.10
CA VAL A 275 13.47 7.07 -5.75
C VAL A 275 14.05 8.02 -4.72
N ASP A 276 15.21 8.58 -4.98
CA ASP A 276 15.90 9.55 -4.13
C ASP A 276 15.08 10.85 -3.93
N GLU A 277 15.24 11.50 -2.76
CA GLU A 277 14.57 12.76 -2.40
C GLU A 277 14.81 13.88 -3.44
N THR A 278 15.96 13.90 -4.09
CA THR A 278 16.29 14.92 -5.09
C THR A 278 15.53 14.73 -6.40
N ASP A 279 15.19 13.50 -6.75
CA ASP A 279 14.59 13.13 -8.03
C ASP A 279 13.06 13.01 -7.95
N ILE A 280 12.51 12.71 -6.77
CA ILE A 280 11.07 12.49 -6.57
C ILE A 280 10.20 13.69 -6.95
N VAL A 281 10.74 14.90 -6.83
CA VAL A 281 10.05 16.15 -7.16
C VAL A 281 9.60 16.17 -8.62
N ASN A 282 10.31 15.46 -9.51
CA ASN A 282 10.04 15.41 -10.94
C ASN A 282 9.15 14.22 -11.33
N VAL A 283 8.86 13.31 -10.40
CA VAL A 283 8.03 12.12 -10.66
C VAL A 283 6.56 12.44 -10.43
N GLN A 284 5.72 12.06 -11.38
CA GLN A 284 4.26 12.24 -11.31
C GLN A 284 3.53 10.95 -11.66
N VAL A 285 2.32 10.82 -11.14
CA VAL A 285 1.42 9.71 -11.49
C VAL A 285 1.12 9.73 -12.99
N ASP A 286 0.94 8.56 -13.59
CA ASP A 286 0.69 8.29 -15.02
C ASP A 286 1.90 8.52 -15.94
N GLN A 287 3.08 8.83 -15.42
CA GLN A 287 4.31 8.85 -16.21
C GLN A 287 4.67 7.43 -16.68
N ARG A 288 5.20 7.35 -17.90
CA ARG A 288 5.70 6.10 -18.46
C ARG A 288 6.98 5.67 -17.76
N ALA A 289 7.10 4.38 -17.54
CA ALA A 289 8.30 3.80 -16.99
C ALA A 289 8.71 2.54 -17.77
N GLU A 290 10.01 2.32 -17.85
CA GLU A 290 10.62 1.09 -18.35
C GLU A 290 11.20 0.35 -17.15
N VAL A 291 10.81 -0.90 -16.99
CA VAL A 291 11.28 -1.73 -15.88
C VAL A 291 12.09 -2.89 -16.44
N THR A 292 13.31 -3.03 -15.96
CA THR A 292 14.18 -4.16 -16.26
C THR A 292 14.32 -5.00 -15.02
N ILE A 293 14.05 -6.30 -15.13
CA ILE A 293 14.18 -7.27 -14.04
C ILE A 293 15.54 -7.92 -14.14
N ASP A 294 16.29 -7.95 -13.04
CA ASP A 294 17.69 -8.44 -13.02
C ASP A 294 17.78 -9.92 -13.44
N ALA A 295 16.75 -10.71 -13.11
CA ALA A 295 16.65 -12.11 -13.55
C ALA A 295 16.36 -12.27 -15.06
N MET A 296 15.98 -11.20 -15.78
CA MET A 296 15.61 -11.19 -17.20
C MET A 296 16.27 -10.01 -17.94
N PRO A 297 17.60 -9.96 -18.03
CA PRO A 297 18.35 -8.76 -18.49
C PRO A 297 18.07 -8.35 -19.94
N ASN A 298 17.55 -9.25 -20.77
CA ASN A 298 17.26 -8.97 -22.18
C ASN A 298 15.79 -8.58 -22.46
N ARG A 299 14.99 -8.37 -21.41
CA ARG A 299 13.58 -7.99 -21.53
C ARG A 299 13.32 -6.73 -20.75
N THR A 300 12.76 -5.75 -21.43
CA THR A 300 12.27 -4.50 -20.81
C THR A 300 10.75 -4.54 -20.79
N PHE A 301 10.18 -4.28 -19.64
CA PHE A 301 8.74 -4.22 -19.43
C PHE A 301 8.33 -2.76 -19.39
N HIS A 302 7.24 -2.43 -20.08
CA HIS A 302 6.66 -1.11 -20.03
C HIS A 302 5.62 -1.05 -18.92
N GLY A 303 5.45 0.12 -18.34
CA GLY A 303 4.48 0.34 -17.31
C GLY A 303 4.23 1.82 -17.05
N ARG A 304 3.38 2.09 -16.08
CA ARG A 304 3.05 3.46 -15.67
C ARG A 304 3.15 3.62 -14.16
N VAL A 305 3.53 4.80 -13.73
CA VAL A 305 3.51 5.18 -12.32
C VAL A 305 2.06 5.28 -11.85
N THR A 306 1.67 4.44 -10.89
CA THR A 306 0.31 4.41 -10.32
C THR A 306 0.21 5.07 -8.96
N GLU A 307 1.30 5.02 -8.19
CA GLU A 307 1.31 5.55 -6.83
C GLU A 307 2.69 6.12 -6.49
N ILE A 308 2.71 7.22 -5.74
CA ILE A 308 3.90 7.83 -5.18
C ILE A 308 3.70 7.94 -3.68
N GLY A 309 4.59 7.30 -2.91
CA GLY A 309 4.54 7.32 -1.44
C GLY A 309 4.83 8.71 -0.88
N ASN A 310 4.02 9.16 0.03
CA ASN A 310 4.18 10.46 0.70
C ASN A 310 5.13 10.42 1.90
N THR A 311 5.58 9.22 2.29
CA THR A 311 6.47 9.03 3.44
C THR A 311 7.86 8.63 2.97
N ALA A 312 8.87 9.33 3.44
CA ALA A 312 10.26 8.98 3.19
C ALA A 312 10.63 7.69 3.93
N ILE A 313 11.35 6.82 3.26
CA ILE A 313 11.94 5.62 3.81
C ILE A 313 13.43 5.90 4.04
N LEU A 314 13.88 5.74 5.27
CA LEU A 314 15.31 5.88 5.58
C LEU A 314 16.08 4.73 4.92
N ARG A 315 17.16 5.07 4.21
CA ARG A 315 18.07 4.08 3.64
C ARG A 315 18.92 3.52 4.78
N SER A 316 18.39 2.54 5.56
CA SER A 316 19.18 1.86 6.55
C SER A 316 20.26 1.03 5.85
N SER A 317 21.52 1.40 6.02
CA SER A 317 22.63 0.51 5.77
C SER A 317 22.48 -0.66 6.75
N GLY A 318 22.29 -1.88 6.23
CA GLY A 318 21.96 -3.10 7.00
C GLY A 318 22.99 -3.59 8.02
N VAL A 319 23.56 -2.71 8.79
CA VAL A 319 24.38 -2.99 9.98
C VAL A 319 23.55 -2.53 11.17
N ALA A 320 23.26 -3.44 12.09
CA ALA A 320 22.56 -3.17 13.34
C ALA A 320 23.09 -1.88 13.98
N ALA A 321 22.24 -0.87 14.07
CA ALA A 321 22.55 0.40 14.69
C ALA A 321 22.79 0.19 16.19
N SER A 322 24.05 -0.01 16.57
CA SER A 322 24.51 0.37 17.88
C SER A 322 24.53 1.90 17.90
N GLN A 323 23.78 2.46 18.83
CA GLN A 323 23.64 3.88 19.15
C GLN A 323 24.92 4.68 18.90
N SER A 324 24.93 5.46 17.82
CA SER A 324 25.83 6.61 17.69
C SER A 324 25.01 7.80 17.22
N ASN A 325 24.80 8.74 18.15
CA ASN A 325 24.31 10.08 17.89
C ASN A 325 25.33 10.83 17.00
N THR A 326 25.26 10.62 15.71
CA THR A 326 25.90 11.49 14.72
C THR A 326 24.79 11.90 13.74
N SER A 327 24.57 13.20 13.65
CA SER A 327 23.68 13.88 12.72
C SER A 327 24.24 13.77 11.29
N ASP A 328 24.45 12.56 10.81
CA ASP A 328 24.70 12.31 9.39
C ASP A 328 23.36 12.32 8.69
N GLN A 329 23.30 13.11 7.66
CA GLN A 329 22.16 13.34 6.77
C GLN A 329 21.81 12.00 6.10
N GLU A 330 20.94 11.21 6.77
CA GLU A 330 20.51 9.92 6.25
C GLU A 330 19.80 10.15 4.92
N ALA A 331 20.26 9.46 3.89
CA ALA A 331 19.63 9.52 2.57
C ALA A 331 18.18 8.99 2.66
N LYS A 332 17.26 9.77 2.13
CA LYS A 332 15.83 9.46 2.13
C LYS A 332 15.39 9.04 0.76
N ASP A 333 14.71 7.91 0.70
CA ASP A 333 14.09 7.40 -0.51
C ASP A 333 12.56 7.47 -0.40
N PHE A 334 11.90 7.65 -1.53
CA PHE A 334 10.45 7.58 -1.64
C PHE A 334 10.02 6.38 -2.46
N LYS A 335 9.00 5.69 -1.98
CA LYS A 335 8.41 4.55 -2.70
C LYS A 335 7.62 5.05 -3.89
N VAL A 336 7.92 4.53 -5.08
CA VAL A 336 7.13 4.74 -6.30
C VAL A 336 6.69 3.38 -6.82
N VAL A 337 5.40 3.25 -7.12
CA VAL A 337 4.79 2.03 -7.63
C VAL A 337 4.52 2.19 -9.11
N VAL A 338 5.09 1.29 -9.90
CA VAL A 338 4.90 1.22 -11.35
C VAL A 338 4.12 -0.05 -11.66
N ALA A 339 2.91 0.07 -12.22
CA ALA A 339 2.17 -1.09 -12.72
C ALA A 339 2.72 -1.50 -14.08
N LEU A 340 3.00 -2.79 -14.26
CA LEU A 340 3.47 -3.36 -15.53
C LEU A 340 2.28 -3.63 -16.45
N ASP A 341 2.39 -3.27 -17.73
CA ASP A 341 1.30 -3.39 -18.72
C ASP A 341 1.06 -4.84 -19.16
N ASP A 342 2.12 -5.66 -19.27
CA ASP A 342 2.03 -7.05 -19.74
C ASP A 342 3.08 -7.92 -19.02
N PRO A 343 2.84 -8.24 -17.73
CA PRO A 343 3.77 -9.06 -16.98
C PRO A 343 3.70 -10.53 -17.44
N PRO A 344 4.85 -11.21 -17.64
CA PRO A 344 4.85 -12.62 -17.95
C PRO A 344 4.34 -13.45 -16.75
N GLU A 345 3.70 -14.58 -17.03
CA GLU A 345 3.12 -15.47 -16.01
C GLU A 345 4.18 -16.09 -15.05
N ASP A 346 5.44 -16.14 -15.47
CA ASP A 346 6.55 -16.76 -14.72
C ASP A 346 7.24 -15.78 -13.74
N ILE A 347 6.78 -14.54 -13.62
CA ILE A 347 7.39 -13.60 -12.68
C ILE A 347 7.13 -14.04 -11.23
N ARG A 348 8.21 -14.13 -10.47
CA ARG A 348 8.14 -14.39 -9.03
C ARG A 348 8.22 -13.07 -8.26
N PRO A 349 7.33 -12.83 -7.29
CA PRO A 349 7.45 -11.73 -6.35
C PRO A 349 8.79 -11.77 -5.60
N GLY A 350 9.34 -10.59 -5.29
CA GLY A 350 10.63 -10.45 -4.62
C GLY A 350 11.84 -10.37 -5.56
N LEU A 351 11.67 -10.47 -6.88
CA LEU A 351 12.77 -10.25 -7.83
C LEU A 351 13.18 -8.78 -7.82
N SER A 352 14.50 -8.56 -7.85
CA SER A 352 15.06 -7.20 -7.99
C SER A 352 14.80 -6.66 -9.38
N CYS A 353 14.53 -5.36 -9.45
CA CYS A 353 14.29 -4.66 -10.70
C CYS A 353 14.87 -3.25 -10.66
N THR A 354 15.11 -2.71 -11.86
CA THR A 354 15.48 -1.31 -12.06
C THR A 354 14.40 -0.64 -12.89
N GLY A 355 13.78 0.38 -12.33
CA GLY A 355 12.79 1.22 -12.99
C GLY A 355 13.42 2.50 -13.55
N LYS A 356 13.15 2.80 -14.82
CA LYS A 356 13.54 4.04 -15.49
C LYS A 356 12.28 4.84 -15.82
N ILE A 357 12.00 5.84 -15.01
CA ILE A 357 10.79 6.67 -15.11
C ILE A 357 11.07 7.86 -16.01
N VAL A 358 10.23 8.09 -17.01
CA VAL A 358 10.32 9.24 -17.92
C VAL A 358 9.64 10.43 -17.26
N THR A 359 10.42 11.38 -16.76
CA THR A 359 9.92 12.54 -16.03
C THR A 359 9.56 13.71 -16.94
N ALA A 360 10.29 13.90 -18.04
CA ALA A 360 9.97 14.92 -19.02
C ALA A 360 10.45 14.52 -20.42
N THR A 361 9.69 14.89 -21.43
CA THR A 361 10.06 14.76 -22.83
C THR A 361 9.89 16.11 -23.51
N LYS A 362 10.96 16.60 -24.13
CA LYS A 362 10.91 17.83 -24.94
C LYS A 362 11.41 17.54 -26.33
N GLN A 363 10.68 18.03 -27.32
CA GLN A 363 11.01 17.83 -28.73
C GLN A 363 11.77 19.01 -29.27
N ARG A 364 12.80 18.71 -30.10
CA ARG A 364 13.58 19.70 -30.90
C ARG A 364 14.18 20.83 -30.06
N VAL A 365 14.68 20.54 -28.88
CA VAL A 365 15.37 21.49 -27.99
C VAL A 365 16.84 21.56 -28.30
N LEU A 366 17.47 22.71 -28.02
CA LEU A 366 18.92 22.85 -28.12
C LEU A 366 19.59 22.04 -27.04
N THR A 367 20.50 21.16 -27.40
CA THR A 367 21.21 20.28 -26.47
C THR A 367 22.70 20.39 -26.60
N ILE A 368 23.39 20.18 -25.52
CA ILE A 368 24.83 20.05 -25.40
C ILE A 368 25.20 18.80 -24.62
N PRO A 369 26.30 18.10 -24.93
CA PRO A 369 26.81 17.03 -24.11
C PRO A 369 27.09 17.52 -22.68
N ILE A 370 26.68 16.76 -21.66
CA ILE A 370 26.90 17.10 -20.23
C ILE A 370 28.38 17.38 -19.94
N GLN A 371 29.28 16.69 -20.65
CA GLN A 371 30.72 16.85 -20.51
C GLN A 371 31.23 18.26 -20.89
N ALA A 372 30.46 19.05 -21.67
CA ALA A 372 30.83 20.41 -22.06
C ALA A 372 30.51 21.44 -20.96
N LEU A 373 29.59 21.10 -20.04
CA LEU A 373 29.15 22.01 -18.99
C LEU A 373 30.22 22.19 -17.92
N THR A 374 30.50 23.43 -17.56
CA THR A 374 31.43 23.77 -16.48
C THR A 374 30.89 24.93 -15.63
N VAL A 375 31.38 25.01 -14.40
CA VAL A 375 31.07 26.11 -13.51
C VAL A 375 32.30 26.95 -13.28
N ARG A 376 32.17 28.29 -13.39
CA ARG A 376 33.24 29.25 -13.21
C ARG A 376 32.81 30.38 -12.29
N LYS A 377 33.75 30.85 -11.47
CA LYS A 377 33.51 32.06 -10.68
C LYS A 377 33.65 33.27 -11.59
N ARG A 378 32.77 34.25 -11.47
CA ARG A 378 32.76 35.46 -12.28
C ARG A 378 34.12 36.16 -12.27
N GLY A 379 34.82 36.14 -11.14
CA GLY A 379 36.19 36.73 -11.02
C GLY A 379 37.26 36.01 -11.82
N ASP A 380 37.09 34.73 -12.21
CA ASP A 380 38.05 33.97 -13.02
C ASP A 380 37.90 34.24 -14.52
N LEU A 381 36.84 34.93 -14.92
CA LEU A 381 36.57 35.29 -16.32
C LEU A 381 37.15 36.63 -16.72
N ASP A 382 37.52 37.48 -15.76
CA ASP A 382 38.18 38.77 -16.06
C ASP A 382 39.62 38.53 -16.55
N PRO A 383 40.04 39.20 -17.63
CA PRO A 383 41.42 39.10 -18.09
C PRO A 383 42.36 39.62 -17.00
N LYS A 384 43.24 38.76 -16.47
CA LYS A 384 44.28 39.19 -15.53
C LYS A 384 45.09 40.31 -16.12
N LYS A 385 44.99 41.51 -15.55
CA LYS A 385 45.97 42.59 -15.80
C LYS A 385 47.35 42.08 -15.29
N PRO A 386 48.46 42.37 -16.04
CA PRO A 386 49.79 41.94 -15.61
C PRO A 386 50.12 42.55 -14.24
N ASP A 387 50.78 41.79 -13.41
CA ASP A 387 51.16 42.10 -12.02
C ASP A 387 51.84 43.46 -11.87
N GLY A 388 51.04 44.50 -11.63
CA GLY A 388 51.53 45.75 -11.07
C GLY A 388 51.11 45.81 -9.61
N VAL A 389 52.06 46.16 -8.75
CA VAL A 389 51.85 46.32 -7.31
C VAL A 389 50.63 47.20 -7.07
N GLN A 390 49.52 46.63 -6.60
CA GLN A 390 48.35 47.38 -6.22
C GLN A 390 48.48 47.79 -4.75
N ALA A 391 48.57 49.07 -4.52
CA ALA A 391 48.28 49.66 -3.22
C ALA A 391 46.86 49.26 -2.75
N ALA A 392 46.73 48.96 -1.46
CA ALA A 392 45.46 48.57 -0.82
C ALA A 392 44.43 49.68 -1.01
N SER A 393 43.56 49.50 -1.99
CA SER A 393 42.33 50.31 -2.17
C SER A 393 41.17 49.56 -1.59
N ASN A 394 40.28 50.25 -0.88
CA ASN A 394 39.07 49.78 -0.29
C ASN A 394 38.27 48.94 -1.29
N VAL A 395 38.26 47.64 -1.10
CA VAL A 395 37.50 46.71 -1.95
C VAL A 395 36.07 46.77 -1.46
N ASP A 396 35.19 47.22 -2.33
CA ASP A 396 33.75 47.28 -2.08
C ASP A 396 33.23 45.86 -1.80
N PRO A 397 32.68 45.56 -0.64
CA PRO A 397 32.25 44.18 -0.26
C PRO A 397 31.24 43.61 -1.26
N VAL A 398 30.45 44.46 -1.92
CA VAL A 398 29.46 44.04 -2.94
C VAL A 398 30.18 43.55 -4.22
N ALA A 399 31.26 44.17 -4.58
CA ALA A 399 32.08 43.77 -5.77
C ALA A 399 32.81 42.43 -5.52
N GLU A 400 33.21 42.16 -4.27
CA GLU A 400 33.88 40.93 -3.93
C GLU A 400 32.92 39.74 -3.86
N GLN A 401 31.68 39.97 -3.38
CA GLN A 401 30.60 38.95 -3.45
C GLN A 401 30.18 38.64 -4.89
N ALA A 402 30.09 39.65 -5.76
CA ALA A 402 29.77 39.46 -7.16
C ALA A 402 30.86 38.62 -7.89
N LYS A 403 32.14 38.76 -7.52
CA LYS A 403 33.25 37.95 -8.07
C LYS A 403 33.20 36.48 -7.61
N LYS A 404 32.60 36.18 -6.48
CA LYS A 404 32.44 34.80 -5.94
C LYS A 404 31.25 34.08 -6.53
N GLN A 405 30.38 34.78 -7.32
CA GLN A 405 29.21 34.20 -7.96
C GLN A 405 29.63 33.12 -8.96
N GLU A 406 29.09 31.92 -8.79
CA GLU A 406 29.32 30.80 -9.70
C GLU A 406 28.36 30.90 -10.90
N LEU A 407 28.93 30.84 -12.10
CA LEU A 407 28.22 30.87 -13.37
C LEU A 407 28.38 29.51 -14.04
N GLN A 408 27.27 28.90 -14.42
CA GLN A 408 27.24 27.73 -15.27
C GLN A 408 27.43 28.19 -16.73
N GLY A 409 28.25 27.47 -17.52
CA GLY A 409 28.46 27.82 -18.89
C GLY A 409 29.31 26.79 -19.62
N VAL A 410 29.56 27.07 -20.89
CA VAL A 410 30.44 26.28 -21.77
C VAL A 410 31.49 27.16 -22.40
N PHE A 411 32.57 26.53 -22.87
CA PHE A 411 33.55 27.22 -23.69
C PHE A 411 33.20 27.04 -25.17
N THR A 412 33.07 28.15 -25.92
CA THR A 412 32.94 28.18 -27.37
C THR A 412 34.30 28.50 -27.99
N ILE A 413 34.47 28.18 -29.25
CA ILE A 413 35.71 28.53 -29.99
C ILE A 413 35.41 29.72 -30.87
N GLN A 414 36.03 30.87 -30.55
CA GLN A 414 36.02 32.08 -31.41
C GLN A 414 37.45 32.45 -31.79
N ASN A 415 37.74 32.55 -33.09
CA ASN A 415 39.06 32.91 -33.61
C ASN A 415 40.24 32.09 -33.03
N GLY A 416 40.01 30.76 -32.75
CA GLY A 416 41.04 29.88 -32.20
C GLY A 416 41.32 30.10 -30.71
N ARG A 417 40.41 30.76 -30.00
CA ARG A 417 40.46 30.97 -28.57
C ARG A 417 39.18 30.43 -27.90
N ALA A 418 39.34 29.94 -26.67
CA ALA A 418 38.22 29.50 -25.85
C ALA A 418 37.56 30.72 -25.19
N GLU A 419 36.30 30.93 -25.44
CA GLU A 419 35.49 31.98 -24.82
C GLU A 419 34.40 31.35 -23.96
N PHE A 420 34.32 31.77 -22.70
CA PHE A 420 33.30 31.27 -21.79
C PHE A 420 31.97 31.97 -22.02
N VAL A 421 30.95 31.19 -22.36
CA VAL A 421 29.58 31.67 -22.55
C VAL A 421 28.72 31.15 -21.38
N PRO A 422 28.22 32.04 -20.52
CA PRO A 422 27.27 31.65 -19.48
C PRO A 422 25.99 31.23 -20.15
N LEU A 423 25.36 30.15 -19.59
CA LEU A 423 24.13 29.62 -20.12
C LEU A 423 23.17 29.23 -18.99
N THR A 424 21.88 29.14 -19.32
CA THR A 424 20.85 28.62 -18.47
C THR A 424 20.46 27.23 -18.99
N THR A 425 20.53 26.23 -18.11
CA THR A 425 20.16 24.84 -18.44
C THR A 425 18.70 24.58 -18.14
N GLY A 426 18.10 23.64 -18.85
CA GLY A 426 16.77 23.11 -18.63
C GLY A 426 16.82 21.66 -18.12
N ILE A 427 16.05 20.77 -18.77
CA ILE A 427 16.02 19.36 -18.40
C ILE A 427 17.34 18.66 -18.75
N THR A 428 17.71 17.69 -17.91
CA THR A 428 18.92 16.86 -18.10
C THR A 428 18.50 15.47 -18.55
N GLY A 429 19.02 15.05 -19.69
CA GLY A 429 18.89 13.68 -20.18
C GLY A 429 20.05 12.80 -19.74
N THR A 430 20.22 11.64 -20.36
CA THR A 430 21.27 10.67 -20.00
C THR A 430 22.67 11.14 -20.41
N THR A 431 22.81 11.75 -21.60
CA THR A 431 24.10 12.18 -22.18
C THR A 431 24.16 13.67 -22.43
N ASP A 432 23.01 14.29 -22.59
CA ASP A 432 22.86 15.67 -23.03
C ASP A 432 22.00 16.48 -22.08
N ILE A 433 22.21 17.80 -22.09
CA ILE A 433 21.44 18.76 -21.27
C ILE A 433 20.84 19.83 -22.17
N GLU A 434 19.60 20.23 -21.85
CA GLU A 434 18.93 21.33 -22.57
C GLU A 434 19.55 22.67 -22.26
N VAL A 435 19.69 23.50 -23.28
CA VAL A 435 20.12 24.90 -23.20
C VAL A 435 18.92 25.80 -23.47
N LEU A 436 18.52 26.59 -22.46
CA LEU A 436 17.41 27.55 -22.57
C LEU A 436 17.89 28.89 -23.17
N SER A 437 19.13 29.31 -22.85
CA SER A 437 19.69 30.57 -23.33
C SER A 437 21.21 30.53 -23.32
N GLY A 438 21.83 31.33 -24.19
CA GLY A 438 23.29 31.51 -24.26
C GLY A 438 23.95 30.96 -25.52
N LEU A 439 23.36 29.98 -26.21
CA LEU A 439 23.93 29.37 -27.42
C LEU A 439 22.94 29.35 -28.59
N LYS A 440 23.47 29.20 -29.79
CA LYS A 440 22.70 29.05 -31.04
C LYS A 440 22.94 27.66 -31.63
N ASP A 441 21.99 27.23 -32.44
CA ASP A 441 22.12 25.99 -33.21
C ASP A 441 23.34 26.02 -34.11
N GLY A 442 24.16 24.97 -34.08
CA GLY A 442 25.40 24.86 -34.85
C GLY A 442 26.63 25.43 -34.16
N ASP A 443 26.52 26.11 -33.02
CA ASP A 443 27.72 26.66 -32.33
C ASP A 443 28.69 25.53 -31.97
N GLN A 444 29.98 25.81 -32.12
CA GLN A 444 31.06 24.90 -31.73
C GLN A 444 31.42 25.11 -30.27
N ILE A 445 31.22 24.08 -29.48
CA ILE A 445 31.53 24.04 -28.05
C ILE A 445 32.72 23.13 -27.79
N ILE A 446 33.50 23.47 -26.77
CA ILE A 446 34.62 22.65 -26.33
C ILE A 446 34.06 21.50 -25.48
N THR A 447 34.37 20.27 -25.90
CA THR A 447 34.13 19.04 -25.18
C THR A 447 35.46 18.37 -24.86
N GLY A 448 35.50 17.37 -24.02
CA GLY A 448 36.72 16.64 -23.74
C GLY A 448 36.82 16.17 -22.28
N THR A 449 38.04 15.80 -21.86
CA THR A 449 38.22 15.33 -20.51
C THR A 449 37.97 16.42 -19.48
N TYR A 450 37.31 16.09 -18.38
CA TYR A 450 36.99 16.99 -17.28
C TYR A 450 38.20 17.82 -16.81
N LYS A 451 39.42 17.22 -16.82
CA LYS A 451 40.67 17.88 -16.48
C LYS A 451 40.96 19.07 -17.37
N ILE A 452 40.74 18.96 -18.68
CA ILE A 452 41.00 20.03 -19.67
C ILE A 452 40.00 21.15 -19.46
N ILE A 453 38.73 20.85 -19.41
CA ILE A 453 37.65 21.83 -19.26
C ILE A 453 37.84 22.61 -17.95
N ARG A 454 38.24 21.93 -16.87
CA ARG A 454 38.42 22.54 -15.53
C ARG A 454 39.63 23.49 -15.48
N THR A 455 40.70 23.22 -16.26
CA THR A 455 41.92 24.04 -16.25
C THR A 455 41.93 25.10 -17.33
N LEU A 456 41.02 25.04 -18.33
CA LEU A 456 40.91 25.95 -19.42
C LEU A 456 40.59 27.38 -18.94
N ARG A 457 41.34 28.37 -19.34
CA ARG A 457 41.12 29.78 -18.99
C ARG A 457 40.36 30.48 -20.10
N ASN A 458 39.63 31.52 -19.75
CA ASN A 458 39.02 32.42 -20.73
C ASN A 458 40.07 33.03 -21.63
N SER A 459 39.83 33.12 -22.97
CA SER A 459 40.73 33.61 -24.00
C SER A 459 42.01 32.78 -24.24
N ALA A 460 42.10 31.54 -23.71
CA ALA A 460 43.20 30.63 -23.96
C ALA A 460 43.24 30.21 -25.45
N LYS A 461 44.45 30.11 -26.05
CA LYS A 461 44.60 29.55 -27.40
C LYS A 461 44.33 28.05 -27.36
N VAL A 462 43.45 27.59 -28.24
CA VAL A 462 43.06 26.16 -28.32
C VAL A 462 43.34 25.62 -29.72
N LYS A 463 43.69 24.35 -29.76
CA LYS A 463 43.83 23.60 -31.01
C LYS A 463 42.84 22.43 -30.97
N VAL A 464 41.98 22.36 -31.97
CA VAL A 464 41.00 21.29 -32.09
C VAL A 464 41.70 20.00 -32.49
N ASN A 465 41.53 18.96 -31.66
CA ASN A 465 42.03 17.62 -31.90
C ASN A 465 40.95 16.61 -31.61
N ASN A 466 40.15 16.26 -32.61
CA ASN A 466 39.04 15.30 -32.47
C ASN A 466 39.47 13.84 -32.62
N LYS A 467 40.78 13.53 -32.58
CA LYS A 467 41.24 12.14 -32.57
C LYS A 467 40.83 11.48 -31.24
N VAL A 468 40.08 10.42 -31.35
CA VAL A 468 39.73 9.55 -30.19
C VAL A 468 41.04 8.99 -29.65
N VAL A 469 41.44 9.38 -28.45
CA VAL A 469 42.53 8.73 -27.73
C VAL A 469 41.99 7.41 -27.23
N THR A 470 42.19 6.33 -27.95
CA THR A 470 42.07 4.97 -27.44
C THR A 470 43.20 4.78 -26.43
N THR A 471 42.94 4.94 -25.17
CA THR A 471 43.79 4.44 -24.10
C THR A 471 43.79 2.90 -24.19
N PRO A 472 44.98 2.25 -24.30
CA PRO A 472 45.03 0.80 -24.16
C PRO A 472 44.54 0.45 -22.76
N ALA A 473 43.62 -0.52 -22.65
CA ALA A 473 43.28 -1.14 -21.38
C ALA A 473 44.58 -1.76 -20.84
N GLU A 474 45.06 -1.29 -19.69
CA GLU A 474 46.06 -2.01 -18.92
C GLU A 474 45.38 -3.30 -18.43
N SER A 475 46.01 -4.41 -18.80
CA SER A 475 45.68 -5.82 -18.45
C SER A 475 45.84 -6.08 -16.98
#